data_d3bc997e4638896e88a5dae9902d439e
#
_entry.id   d3bc997e4638896e88a5dae9902d439e
#
_cell.length_a   1.000
_cell.length_b   1.000
_cell.length_c   1.000
_cell.angle_alpha   90.00
_cell.angle_beta   90.00
_cell.angle_gamma   90.00
#
_symmetry.space_group_name_H-M   'P 1'
#
loop_
_entity.id
_entity.type
_entity.pdbx_description
1 polymer ?
#
loop_
_entity_poly.entity_id
_entity_poly.type
_entity_poly.pdbx_seq_one_letter_code
_entity_poly.pdbx_strand_id
1 'polypeptide(L)'
;WIRLGSFSIQPAEFIKPFMVLLAANAINRTKKEKELLHSFNDLFKVPNIMIVLFAMELVLQKDLGTLSILVMTYLACVEIPTFPVLKKTQNRIIVALLVLVVLGVGLFFVTNIGTNIIAQTPFSHVATRIENAKNPYNDIYGEGYQPANSLYAIGSSNVIGKGLGESSRKYGY
;
A
#
# COMPACT_ATOMS: atom_id res chain seq x y z
N TRP A 1 -15.38 -6.96 -6.65
CA TRP A 1 -15.35 -8.40 -6.36
C TRP A 1 -16.24 -9.16 -7.33
N ILE A 2 -15.69 -10.15 -8.02
CA ILE A 2 -16.46 -11.10 -8.85
C ILE A 2 -16.73 -12.33 -7.99
N ARG A 3 -18.00 -12.61 -7.72
CA ARG A 3 -18.41 -13.78 -6.93
C ARG A 3 -18.80 -14.93 -7.87
N LEU A 4 -18.15 -16.07 -7.70
CA LEU A 4 -18.41 -17.32 -8.43
C LEU A 4 -18.76 -18.42 -7.41
N GLY A 5 -20.02 -18.47 -6.98
CA GLY A 5 -20.46 -19.38 -5.91
C GLY A 5 -19.80 -19.04 -4.58
N SER A 6 -19.06 -19.98 -3.99
CA SER A 6 -18.30 -19.80 -2.75
C SER A 6 -16.96 -19.07 -2.93
N PHE A 7 -16.52 -18.86 -4.16
CA PHE A 7 -15.29 -18.15 -4.48
C PHE A 7 -15.56 -16.68 -4.79
N SER A 8 -14.69 -15.79 -4.28
CA SER A 8 -14.70 -14.39 -4.66
C SER A 8 -13.31 -14.00 -5.16
N ILE A 9 -13.25 -13.39 -6.33
CA ILE A 9 -12.01 -12.93 -6.96
C ILE A 9 -12.07 -11.40 -7.03
N GLN A 10 -11.00 -10.75 -6.56
CA GLN A 10 -10.82 -9.33 -6.74
C GLN A 10 -9.84 -9.10 -7.89
N PRO A 11 -10.29 -8.53 -9.05
CA PRO A 11 -9.40 -8.28 -10.18
C PRO A 11 -8.20 -7.41 -9.81
N ALA A 12 -8.36 -6.47 -8.88
CA ALA A 12 -7.29 -5.61 -8.38
C ALA A 12 -6.10 -6.37 -7.78
N GLU A 13 -6.30 -7.59 -7.26
CA GLU A 13 -5.21 -8.43 -6.75
C GLU A 13 -4.23 -8.85 -7.86
N PHE A 14 -4.72 -9.03 -9.09
CA PHE A 14 -3.88 -9.40 -10.23
C PHE A 14 -3.08 -8.21 -10.79
N ILE A 15 -3.51 -6.99 -10.53
CA ILE A 15 -2.81 -5.78 -10.99
C ILE A 15 -1.41 -5.69 -10.35
N LYS A 16 -1.27 -6.08 -9.08
CA LYS A 16 0.00 -6.00 -8.34
C LYS A 16 1.12 -6.83 -8.99
N PRO A 17 0.98 -8.16 -9.20
CA PRO A 17 1.99 -8.95 -9.88
C PRO A 17 2.18 -8.53 -11.34
N PHE A 18 1.13 -8.07 -12.02
CA PHE A 18 1.22 -7.55 -13.38
C PHE A 18 2.12 -6.31 -13.46
N MET A 19 2.02 -5.39 -12.51
CA MET A 19 2.90 -4.22 -12.43
C MET A 19 4.37 -4.59 -12.22
N VAL A 20 4.65 -5.61 -11.41
CA VAL A 20 6.02 -6.14 -11.23
C VAL A 20 6.56 -6.68 -12.55
N LEU A 21 5.76 -7.45 -13.28
CA LEU A 21 6.15 -8.00 -14.58
C LEU A 21 6.40 -6.90 -15.63
N LEU A 22 5.57 -5.85 -15.66
CA LEU A 22 5.76 -4.71 -16.54
C LEU A 22 7.06 -3.96 -16.23
N ALA A 23 7.34 -3.71 -14.94
CA ALA A 23 8.57 -3.07 -14.52
C ALA A 23 9.81 -3.92 -14.86
N ALA A 24 9.76 -5.22 -14.58
CA ALA A 24 10.83 -6.16 -14.90
C ALA A 24 11.11 -6.23 -16.41
N ASN A 25 10.05 -6.25 -17.23
CA ASN A 25 10.19 -6.22 -18.69
C ASN A 25 10.83 -4.91 -19.17
N ALA A 26 10.41 -3.77 -18.64
CA ALA A 26 11.00 -2.46 -18.95
C ALA A 26 12.51 -2.45 -18.64
N ILE A 27 12.91 -2.92 -17.46
CA ILE A 27 14.31 -3.01 -17.03
C ILE A 27 15.11 -3.96 -17.96
N ASN A 28 14.53 -5.11 -18.31
CA ASN A 28 15.22 -6.09 -19.17
C ASN A 28 15.41 -5.59 -20.61
N ARG A 29 14.42 -4.89 -21.17
CA ARG A 29 14.55 -4.26 -22.49
C ARG A 29 15.68 -3.25 -22.52
N THR A 30 15.80 -2.41 -21.52
CA THR A 30 16.85 -1.39 -21.41
C THR A 30 18.25 -1.99 -21.30
N LYS A 31 18.41 -3.13 -20.63
CA LYS A 31 19.70 -3.85 -20.61
C LYS A 31 20.13 -4.31 -21.99
N LYS A 32 19.18 -4.64 -22.88
CA LYS A 32 19.48 -5.08 -24.26
C LYS A 32 19.74 -3.91 -25.22
N GLU A 33 19.03 -2.79 -25.01
CA GLU A 33 19.09 -1.61 -25.88
C GLU A 33 19.90 -0.49 -25.20
N LYS A 34 21.22 -0.70 -25.05
CA LYS A 34 22.11 0.20 -24.29
C LYS A 34 22.13 1.67 -24.73
N GLU A 35 21.65 1.99 -25.92
CA GLU A 35 21.79 3.30 -26.54
C GLU A 35 20.65 4.31 -26.31
N LEU A 36 19.52 3.90 -25.72
CA LEU A 36 18.29 4.71 -25.73
C LEU A 36 17.81 5.21 -24.36
N LEU A 37 18.62 5.09 -23.31
CA LEU A 37 18.18 5.50 -21.97
C LEU A 37 18.50 6.98 -21.70
N HIS A 38 17.63 7.88 -22.12
CA HIS A 38 17.81 9.32 -21.88
C HIS A 38 17.11 9.81 -20.60
N SER A 39 16.06 9.13 -20.14
CA SER A 39 15.32 9.55 -18.95
C SER A 39 14.58 8.41 -18.24
N PHE A 40 14.15 8.67 -16.99
CA PHE A 40 13.25 7.81 -16.23
C PHE A 40 11.96 7.46 -16.99
N ASN A 41 11.39 8.47 -17.67
CA ASN A 41 10.16 8.28 -18.42
C ASN A 41 10.32 7.33 -19.61
N ASP A 42 11.46 7.32 -20.26
CA ASP A 42 11.72 6.41 -21.40
C ASP A 42 11.76 4.96 -20.92
N LEU A 43 12.40 4.71 -19.78
CA LEU A 43 12.46 3.37 -19.20
C LEU A 43 11.09 2.88 -18.71
N PHE A 44 10.40 3.70 -17.93
CA PHE A 44 9.17 3.31 -17.25
C PHE A 44 7.91 3.83 -17.94
N LYS A 45 7.94 4.20 -19.24
CA LYS A 45 6.80 4.77 -19.96
C LYS A 45 5.53 3.94 -19.81
N VAL A 46 5.57 2.65 -20.10
CA VAL A 46 4.40 1.77 -19.99
C VAL A 46 4.00 1.55 -18.54
N PRO A 47 4.91 1.17 -17.61
CA PRO A 47 4.58 1.10 -16.20
C PRO A 47 3.99 2.39 -15.62
N ASN A 48 4.51 3.58 -16.00
CA ASN A 48 3.99 4.87 -15.54
C ASN A 48 2.54 5.11 -15.99
N ILE A 49 2.21 4.82 -17.26
CA ILE A 49 0.85 4.95 -17.77
C ILE A 49 -0.08 3.99 -17.02
N MET A 50 0.34 2.75 -16.84
CA MET A 50 -0.49 1.73 -16.21
C MET A 50 -0.72 2.00 -14.73
N ILE A 51 0.30 2.48 -13.97
CA ILE A 51 0.11 2.83 -12.56
C ILE A 51 -0.89 3.99 -12.40
N VAL A 52 -0.88 4.99 -13.30
CA VAL A 52 -1.84 6.09 -13.26
C VAL A 52 -3.26 5.60 -13.54
N LEU A 53 -3.45 4.75 -14.55
CA LEU A 53 -4.76 4.19 -14.90
C LEU A 53 -5.34 3.37 -13.74
N PHE A 54 -4.55 2.45 -13.17
CA PHE A 54 -4.99 1.63 -12.04
C PHE A 54 -5.19 2.45 -10.77
N ALA A 55 -4.37 3.46 -10.54
CA ALA A 55 -4.57 4.35 -9.40
C ALA A 55 -5.89 5.12 -9.50
N MET A 56 -6.24 5.65 -10.68
CA MET A 56 -7.53 6.32 -10.89
C MET A 56 -8.70 5.36 -10.63
N GLU A 57 -8.63 4.13 -11.14
CA GLU A 57 -9.66 3.12 -10.90
C GLU A 57 -9.84 2.83 -9.40
N LEU A 58 -8.74 2.59 -8.68
CA LEU A 58 -8.77 2.27 -7.23
C LEU A 58 -9.26 3.45 -6.38
N VAL A 59 -8.95 4.69 -6.77
CA VAL A 59 -9.50 5.90 -6.12
C VAL A 59 -11.01 5.98 -6.31
N LEU A 60 -11.51 5.72 -7.52
CA LEU A 60 -12.96 5.69 -7.80
C LEU A 60 -13.67 4.59 -7.01
N GLN A 61 -13.03 3.43 -6.82
CA GLN A 61 -13.53 2.34 -5.99
C GLN A 61 -13.38 2.61 -4.47
N LYS A 62 -12.73 3.69 -4.07
CA LYS A 62 -12.38 4.03 -2.68
C LYS A 62 -11.51 2.96 -2.00
N ASP A 63 -10.79 2.14 -2.76
CA ASP A 63 -9.89 1.09 -2.26
C ASP A 63 -8.47 1.64 -2.09
N LEU A 64 -8.30 2.52 -1.10
CA LEU A 64 -7.01 3.12 -0.78
C LEU A 64 -6.01 2.11 -0.21
N GLY A 65 -6.48 0.99 0.34
CA GLY A 65 -5.62 -0.09 0.83
C GLY A 65 -4.86 -0.76 -0.31
N THR A 66 -5.56 -1.24 -1.33
CA THR A 66 -4.95 -1.82 -2.53
C THR A 66 -4.11 -0.80 -3.29
N LEU A 67 -4.57 0.47 -3.38
CA LEU A 67 -3.82 1.55 -3.99
C LEU A 67 -2.46 1.76 -3.30
N SER A 68 -2.42 1.81 -1.97
CA SER A 68 -1.16 2.02 -1.24
C SER A 68 -0.16 0.88 -1.49
N ILE A 69 -0.62 -0.37 -1.47
CA ILE A 69 0.22 -1.54 -1.77
C ILE A 69 0.72 -1.49 -3.22
N LEU A 70 -0.13 -1.14 -4.18
CA LEU A 70 0.24 -1.02 -5.59
C LEU A 70 1.32 0.04 -5.80
N VAL A 71 1.14 1.23 -5.21
CA VAL A 71 2.12 2.33 -5.29
C VAL A 71 3.44 1.93 -4.65
N MET A 72 3.42 1.33 -3.44
CA MET A 72 4.64 0.88 -2.78
C MET A 72 5.37 -0.20 -3.57
N THR A 73 4.64 -1.15 -4.15
CA THR A 73 5.22 -2.18 -5.04
C THR A 73 5.88 -1.54 -6.26
N TYR A 74 5.21 -0.58 -6.90
CA TYR A 74 5.76 0.13 -8.04
C TYR A 74 7.02 0.92 -7.67
N LEU A 75 7.01 1.67 -6.56
CA LEU A 75 8.17 2.42 -6.09
C LEU A 75 9.35 1.48 -5.78
N ALA A 76 9.10 0.34 -5.15
CA ALA A 76 10.13 -0.68 -4.95
C ALA A 76 10.74 -1.15 -6.29
N CYS A 77 9.93 -1.38 -7.32
CA CYS A 77 10.42 -1.75 -8.65
C CYS A 77 11.27 -0.63 -9.30
N VAL A 78 10.97 0.64 -9.03
CA VAL A 78 11.74 1.78 -9.53
C VAL A 78 13.11 1.87 -8.86
N GLU A 79 13.25 1.45 -7.61
CA GLU A 79 14.51 1.50 -6.85
C GLU A 79 15.49 0.36 -7.20
N ILE A 80 15.01 -0.74 -7.80
CA ILE A 80 15.86 -1.91 -8.12
C ILE A 80 16.94 -1.62 -9.19
N PRO A 81 16.65 -0.90 -10.31
CA PRO A 81 17.65 -0.73 -11.37
C PRO A 81 18.78 0.20 -10.97
N THR A 82 20.01 -0.20 -11.26
CA THR A 82 21.24 0.56 -10.91
C THR A 82 21.76 1.44 -12.06
N PHE A 83 20.89 1.92 -12.93
CA PHE A 83 21.30 2.77 -14.04
C PHE A 83 21.68 4.18 -13.55
N PRO A 84 22.84 4.73 -13.94
CA PRO A 84 23.30 6.06 -13.49
C PRO A 84 22.27 7.17 -13.75
N VAL A 85 21.56 7.09 -14.88
CA VAL A 85 20.50 8.04 -15.28
C VAL A 85 19.36 8.10 -14.28
N LEU A 86 19.06 7.00 -13.59
CA LEU A 86 17.95 6.92 -12.64
C LEU A 86 18.30 7.40 -11.24
N LYS A 87 19.58 7.38 -10.86
CA LYS A 87 20.04 7.66 -9.50
C LYS A 87 19.51 8.97 -8.92
N LYS A 88 19.46 10.03 -9.74
CA LYS A 88 18.92 11.33 -9.31
C LYS A 88 17.42 11.25 -9.01
N THR A 89 16.65 10.52 -9.82
CA THR A 89 15.20 10.32 -9.64
C THR A 89 14.93 9.43 -8.43
N GLN A 90 15.65 8.33 -8.28
CA GLN A 90 15.57 7.43 -7.12
C GLN A 90 15.83 8.18 -5.82
N ASN A 91 16.92 8.94 -5.73
CA ASN A 91 17.19 9.75 -4.53
C ASN A 91 16.08 10.76 -4.22
N ARG A 92 15.47 11.38 -5.24
CA ARG A 92 14.33 12.29 -5.04
C ARG A 92 13.09 11.55 -4.52
N ILE A 93 12.82 10.35 -5.03
CA ILE A 93 11.72 9.51 -4.58
C ILE A 93 11.92 9.13 -3.10
N ILE A 94 13.11 8.67 -2.72
CA ILE A 94 13.43 8.32 -1.33
C ILE A 94 13.23 9.53 -0.40
N VAL A 95 13.76 10.68 -0.77
CA VAL A 95 13.61 11.92 0.03
C VAL A 95 12.13 12.30 0.13
N ALA A 96 11.38 12.27 -0.98
CA ALA A 96 9.96 12.58 -0.99
C ALA A 96 9.15 11.62 -0.09
N LEU A 97 9.46 10.31 -0.13
CA LEU A 97 8.84 9.31 0.73
C LEU A 97 9.14 9.58 2.21
N LEU A 98 10.38 9.88 2.56
CA LEU A 98 10.77 10.22 3.93
C LEU A 98 10.02 11.46 4.43
N VAL A 99 9.96 12.51 3.62
CA VAL A 99 9.20 13.74 3.95
C VAL A 99 7.72 13.42 4.14
N LEU A 100 7.13 12.63 3.24
CA LEU A 100 5.72 12.25 3.30
C LEU A 100 5.42 11.42 4.57
N VAL A 101 6.30 10.50 4.95
CA VAL A 101 6.16 9.71 6.19
C VAL A 101 6.23 10.63 7.41
N VAL A 102 7.21 11.53 7.48
CA VAL A 102 7.36 12.45 8.61
C VAL A 102 6.16 13.38 8.75
N LEU A 103 5.71 13.97 7.63
CA LEU A 103 4.52 14.82 7.60
C LEU A 103 3.25 14.03 7.95
N GLY A 104 3.11 12.81 7.41
CA GLY A 104 1.98 11.93 7.71
C GLY A 104 1.91 11.58 9.19
N VAL A 105 3.02 11.15 9.79
CA VAL A 105 3.08 10.89 11.23
C VAL A 105 2.73 12.14 12.03
N GLY A 106 3.29 13.30 11.68
CA GLY A 106 3.00 14.56 12.34
C GLY A 106 1.51 14.95 12.26
N LEU A 107 0.93 14.93 11.05
CA LEU A 107 -0.44 15.37 10.83
C LEU A 107 -1.49 14.40 11.39
N PHE A 108 -1.26 13.11 11.32
CA PHE A 108 -2.27 12.10 11.67
C PHE A 108 -2.10 11.51 13.06
N PHE A 109 -0.87 11.37 13.57
CA PHE A 109 -0.62 10.73 14.87
C PHE A 109 -0.25 11.71 15.97
N VAL A 110 0.48 12.79 15.69
CA VAL A 110 0.84 13.80 16.69
C VAL A 110 -0.25 14.84 16.83
N THR A 111 -0.89 15.21 15.72
CA THR A 111 -2.01 16.16 15.73
C THR A 111 -3.28 15.50 15.17
N ASN A 112 -4.45 16.05 15.44
CA ASN A 112 -5.71 15.58 14.86
C ASN A 112 -6.12 16.38 13.60
N ILE A 113 -5.22 17.23 13.08
CA ILE A 113 -5.52 18.09 11.94
C ILE A 113 -5.83 17.24 10.70
N GLY A 114 -4.99 16.23 10.42
CA GLY A 114 -5.16 15.36 9.25
C GLY A 114 -6.47 14.56 9.31
N THR A 115 -6.80 13.98 10.46
CA THR A 115 -8.04 13.21 10.65
C THR A 115 -9.27 14.11 10.49
N ASN A 116 -9.26 15.32 11.05
CA ASN A 116 -10.36 16.28 10.95
C ASN A 116 -10.60 16.73 9.49
N ILE A 117 -9.54 16.94 8.72
CA ILE A 117 -9.66 17.31 7.31
C ILE A 117 -10.25 16.13 6.50
N ILE A 118 -9.70 14.93 6.67
CA ILE A 118 -10.17 13.74 5.93
C ILE A 118 -11.59 13.35 6.31
N ALA A 119 -12.00 13.53 7.56
CA ALA A 119 -13.36 13.23 8.01
C ALA A 119 -14.44 14.03 7.24
N GLN A 120 -14.11 15.19 6.70
CA GLN A 120 -15.00 16.03 5.89
C GLN A 120 -14.98 15.66 4.40
N THR A 121 -14.22 14.67 3.99
CA THR A 121 -14.08 14.22 2.59
C THR A 121 -14.84 12.92 2.35
N PRO A 122 -15.04 12.49 1.08
CA PRO A 122 -15.56 11.16 0.75
C PRO A 122 -14.73 9.98 1.29
N PHE A 123 -13.57 10.26 1.86
CA PHE A 123 -12.63 9.29 2.45
C PHE A 123 -12.68 9.27 3.99
N SER A 124 -13.80 9.68 4.61
CA SER A 124 -13.98 9.69 6.06
C SER A 124 -13.66 8.36 6.76
N HIS A 125 -13.87 7.22 6.07
CA HIS A 125 -13.49 5.89 6.56
C HIS A 125 -11.98 5.75 6.87
N VAL A 126 -11.12 6.56 6.22
CA VAL A 126 -9.67 6.60 6.53
C VAL A 126 -9.43 7.27 7.86
N ALA A 127 -10.16 8.36 8.17
CA ALA A 127 -10.07 9.02 9.47
C ALA A 127 -10.44 8.05 10.60
N THR A 128 -11.56 7.34 10.45
CA THR A 128 -11.98 6.30 11.42
C THR A 128 -10.94 5.21 11.62
N ARG A 129 -10.29 4.74 10.54
CA ARG A 129 -9.21 3.75 10.63
C ARG A 129 -7.99 4.29 11.39
N ILE A 130 -7.62 5.55 11.18
CA ILE A 130 -6.52 6.19 11.91
C ILE A 130 -6.86 6.35 13.39
N GLU A 131 -8.08 6.75 13.73
CA GLU A 131 -8.54 6.87 15.11
C GLU A 131 -8.55 5.50 15.81
N ASN A 132 -9.04 4.45 15.15
CA ASN A 132 -9.00 3.09 15.67
C ASN A 132 -7.57 2.53 15.77
N ALA A 133 -6.64 2.98 14.93
CA ALA A 133 -5.23 2.63 15.07
C ALA A 133 -4.59 3.32 16.30
N LYS A 134 -5.02 4.54 16.65
CA LYS A 134 -4.58 5.24 17.87
C LYS A 134 -5.15 4.59 19.14
N ASN A 135 -6.43 4.26 19.13
CA ASN A 135 -7.11 3.62 20.26
C ASN A 135 -8.17 2.61 19.79
N PRO A 136 -7.79 1.36 19.54
CA PRO A 136 -8.70 0.32 19.03
C PRO A 136 -9.77 -0.10 20.04
N TYR A 137 -9.65 0.31 21.30
CA TYR A 137 -10.58 -0.06 22.36
C TYR A 137 -11.78 0.88 22.46
N ASN A 138 -11.83 1.99 21.74
CA ASN A 138 -12.98 2.92 21.75
C ASN A 138 -14.25 2.30 21.18
N ASP A 139 -14.12 1.40 20.21
CA ASP A 139 -15.25 0.71 19.56
C ASP A 139 -14.90 -0.77 19.31
N ILE A 140 -14.85 -1.55 20.39
CA ILE A 140 -14.40 -2.96 20.35
C ILE A 140 -15.38 -3.85 19.53
N TYR A 141 -16.64 -3.45 19.38
CA TYR A 141 -17.65 -4.25 18.67
C TYR A 141 -17.93 -3.76 17.24
N GLY A 142 -17.38 -2.61 16.84
CA GLY A 142 -17.52 -2.04 15.50
C GLY A 142 -16.21 -1.98 14.76
N GLU A 143 -15.84 -0.78 14.27
CA GLU A 143 -14.66 -0.56 13.43
C GLU A 143 -13.32 -0.88 14.14
N GLY A 144 -13.26 -0.81 15.48
CA GLY A 144 -12.10 -1.18 16.29
C GLY A 144 -11.95 -2.69 16.54
N TYR A 145 -12.94 -3.51 16.14
CA TYR A 145 -12.97 -4.95 16.42
C TYR A 145 -11.73 -5.69 15.90
N GLN A 146 -11.36 -5.48 14.64
CA GLN A 146 -10.19 -6.15 14.04
C GLN A 146 -8.87 -5.76 14.69
N PRO A 147 -8.52 -4.46 14.86
CA PRO A 147 -7.28 -4.07 15.52
C PRO A 147 -7.25 -4.49 16.99
N ALA A 148 -8.36 -4.41 17.75
CA ALA A 148 -8.41 -4.87 19.13
C ALA A 148 -8.15 -6.38 19.24
N ASN A 149 -8.81 -7.20 18.40
CA ASN A 149 -8.56 -8.64 18.39
C ASN A 149 -7.15 -9.01 17.96
N SER A 150 -6.53 -8.25 17.07
CA SER A 150 -5.12 -8.43 16.68
C SER A 150 -4.20 -8.18 17.88
N LEU A 151 -4.44 -7.12 18.65
CA LEU A 151 -3.68 -6.84 19.86
C LEU A 151 -3.87 -7.93 20.94
N TYR A 152 -5.09 -8.42 21.13
CA TYR A 152 -5.35 -9.55 22.02
C TYR A 152 -4.63 -10.83 21.56
N ALA A 153 -4.61 -11.11 20.24
CA ALA A 153 -3.89 -12.25 19.70
C ALA A 153 -2.39 -12.14 19.97
N ILE A 154 -1.79 -10.97 19.74
CA ILE A 154 -0.38 -10.69 20.00
C ILE A 154 -0.09 -10.81 21.52
N GLY A 155 -0.86 -10.12 22.35
CA GLY A 155 -0.67 -10.11 23.80
C GLY A 155 -0.83 -11.48 24.46
N SER A 156 -1.72 -12.33 23.91
CA SER A 156 -1.96 -13.69 24.44
C SER A 156 -0.94 -14.73 23.97
N SER A 157 -0.11 -14.42 22.98
CA SER A 157 0.83 -15.38 22.36
C SER A 157 2.21 -15.40 23.02
N ASN A 158 2.52 -14.43 23.87
CA ASN A 158 3.87 -14.22 24.39
C ASN A 158 4.94 -14.03 23.29
N VAL A 159 6.23 -14.10 23.66
CA VAL A 159 7.34 -13.91 22.72
C VAL A 159 7.51 -15.10 21.75
N ILE A 160 7.15 -16.31 22.19
CA ILE A 160 7.37 -17.55 21.43
C ILE A 160 6.19 -17.89 20.52
N GLY A 161 5.03 -17.25 20.72
CA GLY A 161 3.80 -17.60 20.02
C GLY A 161 3.08 -18.81 20.63
N LYS A 162 1.90 -19.14 20.11
CA LYS A 162 1.08 -20.30 20.56
C LYS A 162 1.31 -21.56 19.71
N GLY A 163 2.03 -21.47 18.62
CA GLY A 163 2.21 -22.56 17.67
C GLY A 163 1.36 -22.42 16.40
N LEU A 164 1.67 -23.23 15.40
CA LEU A 164 0.99 -23.23 14.11
C LEU A 164 -0.45 -23.71 14.27
N GLY A 165 -1.42 -22.88 13.87
CA GLY A 165 -2.84 -23.22 13.93
C GLY A 165 -3.53 -22.95 15.26
N GLU A 166 -2.82 -22.69 16.37
CA GLU A 166 -3.33 -22.56 17.74
C GLU A 166 -3.87 -21.16 18.08
N SER A 167 -4.17 -20.33 17.07
CA SER A 167 -4.74 -19.01 17.30
C SER A 167 -6.20 -19.08 17.74
N SER A 168 -6.48 -18.69 18.97
CA SER A 168 -7.85 -18.63 19.54
C SER A 168 -8.72 -17.54 18.87
N ARG A 169 -8.14 -16.65 18.07
CA ARG A 169 -8.85 -15.53 17.40
C ARG A 169 -9.10 -15.77 15.90
N LYS A 170 -8.69 -16.93 15.38
CA LYS A 170 -8.83 -17.26 13.96
C LYS A 170 -10.21 -17.87 13.64
N TYR A 171 -10.84 -18.53 14.63
CA TYR A 171 -12.10 -19.23 14.50
C TYR A 171 -13.10 -18.67 15.50
N GLY A 172 -13.99 -17.84 15.08
CA GLY A 172 -14.97 -17.27 16.01
C GLY A 172 -15.73 -16.07 15.48
N TYR A 173 -15.88 -16.05 14.16
CA TYR A 173 -16.70 -15.04 13.49
C TYR A 173 -17.86 -15.69 12.79
#